data_3d9290c2dd55ff15d593c62b60fdba70
#
_entry.id   3d9290c2dd55ff15d593c62b60fdba70
#
_cell.length_a   1.000
_cell.length_b   1.000
_cell.length_c   1.000
_cell.angle_alpha   90.00
_cell.angle_beta   90.00
_cell.angle_gamma   90.00
#
_symmetry.space_group_name_H-M   'P 1'
#
loop_
_entity.id
_entity.type
_entity.pdbx_description
1 polymer ?
#
loop_
_entity_poly.entity_id
_entity_poly.type
_entity_poly.pdbx_seq_one_letter_code
_entity_poly.pdbx_strand_id
1 'polypeptide(L)'
;MTTRRRPDPADWIGDDERTDRERMLAGDWYTSGDPDSRAISARADELCLLYWQEWARDQTGAQRHLRELIGSLGEGVRLKPPLNVDYGRNISIGESTFINYGLTALDVAPIRIGVHCQIGPNVQLLTPVHPVEPGPRETGLESADPITIGD
;
A
#
# COMPACT_ATOMS: atom_id res chain seq x y z
N MET A 1 32.33 -0.62 28.21
CA MET A 1 31.02 -0.69 27.50
C MET A 1 31.32 -0.98 26.05
N THR A 2 31.09 -2.19 25.59
CA THR A 2 31.24 -2.57 24.17
C THR A 2 30.03 -1.98 23.43
N THR A 3 30.26 -0.98 22.59
CA THR A 3 29.22 -0.45 21.69
C THR A 3 28.81 -1.58 20.76
N ARG A 4 27.61 -2.12 20.95
CA ARG A 4 27.02 -3.10 20.03
C ARG A 4 26.96 -2.45 18.64
N ARG A 5 27.62 -3.05 17.64
CA ARG A 5 27.50 -2.61 16.24
C ARG A 5 26.02 -2.60 15.87
N ARG A 6 25.55 -1.48 15.33
CA ARG A 6 24.17 -1.42 14.81
C ARG A 6 24.08 -2.39 13.63
N PRO A 7 23.05 -3.23 13.55
CA PRO A 7 22.86 -4.11 12.40
C PRO A 7 22.79 -3.29 11.09
N ASP A 8 23.31 -3.86 10.01
CA ASP A 8 23.30 -3.23 8.67
C ASP A 8 22.38 -4.03 7.76
N PRO A 9 21.48 -3.38 6.99
CA PRO A 9 20.62 -4.07 6.01
C PRO A 9 21.41 -4.96 5.06
N ALA A 10 22.61 -4.57 4.68
CA ALA A 10 23.49 -5.34 3.81
C ALA A 10 23.82 -6.75 4.33
N ASP A 11 23.78 -6.95 5.67
CA ASP A 11 24.00 -8.28 6.28
C ASP A 11 22.93 -9.30 5.82
N TRP A 12 21.77 -8.85 5.28
CA TRP A 12 20.66 -9.69 4.81
C TRP A 12 20.33 -9.53 3.32
N ILE A 13 20.59 -8.37 2.72
CA ILE A 13 20.38 -8.11 1.29
C ILE A 13 21.57 -8.62 0.46
N GLY A 14 22.77 -8.65 1.06
CA GLY A 14 23.99 -9.09 0.37
C GLY A 14 24.41 -8.13 -0.74
N ASP A 15 24.97 -8.69 -1.81
CA ASP A 15 25.51 -7.97 -2.97
C ASP A 15 24.43 -7.66 -4.05
N ASP A 16 23.16 -7.60 -3.67
CA ASP A 16 22.05 -7.30 -4.60
C ASP A 16 22.11 -5.83 -5.04
N GLU A 17 22.46 -5.59 -6.30
CA GLU A 17 22.59 -4.25 -6.90
C GLU A 17 21.26 -3.57 -7.22
N ARG A 18 20.12 -4.27 -7.09
CA ARG A 18 18.79 -3.69 -7.31
C ARG A 18 18.50 -2.58 -6.29
N THR A 19 17.70 -1.60 -6.71
CA THR A 19 17.14 -0.58 -5.80
C THR A 19 16.18 -1.22 -4.78
N ASP A 20 15.97 -0.55 -3.64
CA ASP A 20 14.97 -0.99 -2.66
C ASP A 20 13.59 -1.14 -3.30
N ARG A 21 13.23 -0.25 -4.22
CA ARG A 21 11.97 -0.34 -4.97
C ARG A 21 11.89 -1.58 -5.86
N GLU A 22 12.96 -1.93 -6.57
CA GLU A 22 12.97 -3.12 -7.41
C GLU A 22 12.86 -4.40 -6.58
N ARG A 23 13.54 -4.46 -5.43
CA ARG A 23 13.41 -5.56 -4.46
C ARG A 23 11.99 -5.65 -3.90
N MET A 24 11.43 -4.53 -3.48
CA MET A 24 10.06 -4.42 -2.98
C MET A 24 9.04 -4.99 -3.97
N LEU A 25 9.14 -4.57 -5.25
CA LEU A 25 8.23 -5.04 -6.29
C LEU A 25 8.43 -6.52 -6.65
N ALA A 26 9.60 -7.07 -6.38
CA ALA A 26 9.91 -8.50 -6.55
C ALA A 26 9.47 -9.36 -5.33
N GLY A 27 9.06 -8.75 -4.22
CA GLY A 27 8.72 -9.45 -2.97
C GLY A 27 9.93 -9.86 -2.13
N ASP A 28 11.10 -9.32 -2.45
CA ASP A 28 12.34 -9.59 -1.71
C ASP A 28 12.53 -8.62 -0.54
N TRP A 29 13.55 -8.87 0.30
CA TRP A 29 13.91 -7.95 1.37
C TRP A 29 14.37 -6.60 0.83
N TYR A 30 13.80 -5.51 1.38
CA TYR A 30 14.15 -4.12 1.05
C TYR A 30 14.10 -3.23 2.30
N THR A 31 14.49 -1.97 2.18
CA THR A 31 14.25 -0.94 3.19
C THR A 31 13.38 0.18 2.62
N SER A 32 12.56 0.82 3.47
CA SER A 32 11.59 1.86 3.05
C SER A 32 12.22 3.22 2.69
N GLY A 33 13.53 3.23 2.40
CA GLY A 33 14.30 4.46 2.16
C GLY A 33 14.25 5.05 0.75
N ASP A 34 13.69 4.32 -0.22
CA ASP A 34 13.71 4.68 -1.64
C ASP A 34 13.00 6.04 -1.93
N PRO A 35 13.69 7.02 -2.59
CA PRO A 35 13.10 8.32 -2.85
C PRO A 35 11.88 8.32 -3.76
N ASP A 36 11.85 7.44 -4.78
CA ASP A 36 10.74 7.35 -5.72
C ASP A 36 9.50 6.79 -5.02
N SER A 37 9.68 5.76 -4.18
CA SER A 37 8.61 5.21 -3.37
C SER A 37 8.01 6.25 -2.42
N ARG A 38 8.85 7.09 -1.79
CA ARG A 38 8.38 8.20 -0.94
C ARG A 38 7.60 9.26 -1.72
N ALA A 39 8.04 9.61 -2.92
CA ALA A 39 7.32 10.58 -3.75
C ALA A 39 5.93 10.05 -4.18
N ILE A 40 5.84 8.76 -4.50
CA ILE A 40 4.57 8.11 -4.85
C ILE A 40 3.63 8.07 -3.63
N SER A 41 4.15 7.71 -2.46
CA SER A 41 3.37 7.68 -1.21
C SER A 41 2.83 9.08 -0.85
N ALA A 42 3.66 10.12 -0.93
CA ALA A 42 3.22 11.49 -0.68
C ALA A 42 2.11 11.94 -1.65
N ARG A 43 2.17 11.52 -2.93
CA ARG A 43 1.09 11.79 -3.89
C ARG A 43 -0.17 11.00 -3.55
N ALA A 44 -0.05 9.77 -3.08
CA ALA A 44 -1.20 8.97 -2.64
C ALA A 44 -1.91 9.61 -1.45
N ASP A 45 -1.17 10.10 -0.46
CA ASP A 45 -1.73 10.84 0.69
C ASP A 45 -2.51 12.08 0.24
N GLU A 46 -1.94 12.87 -0.68
CA GLU A 46 -2.62 14.04 -1.26
C GLU A 46 -3.94 13.64 -1.93
N LEU A 47 -3.94 12.59 -2.75
CA LEU A 47 -5.13 12.12 -3.46
C LEU A 47 -6.20 11.59 -2.50
N CYS A 48 -5.81 10.88 -1.43
CA CYS A 48 -6.72 10.44 -0.38
C CYS A 48 -7.42 11.64 0.29
N LEU A 49 -6.65 12.68 0.61
CA LEU A 49 -7.18 13.90 1.21
C LEU A 49 -8.15 14.64 0.27
N LEU A 50 -7.75 14.82 -1.00
CA LEU A 50 -8.58 15.47 -2.02
C LEU A 50 -9.88 14.68 -2.27
N TYR A 51 -9.79 13.36 -2.34
CA TYR A 51 -10.94 12.48 -2.46
C TYR A 51 -11.94 12.70 -1.31
N TRP A 52 -11.47 12.69 -0.07
CA TRP A 52 -12.32 12.87 1.10
C TRP A 52 -12.96 14.26 1.14
N GLN A 53 -12.19 15.31 0.89
CA GLN A 53 -12.69 16.69 0.90
C GLN A 53 -13.78 16.94 -0.15
N GLU A 54 -13.58 16.39 -1.36
CA GLU A 54 -14.57 16.56 -2.42
C GLU A 54 -15.79 15.67 -2.23
N TRP A 55 -15.62 14.45 -1.74
CA TRP A 55 -16.70 13.52 -1.44
C TRP A 55 -17.81 14.14 -0.58
N ALA A 56 -17.44 14.98 0.37
CA ALA A 56 -18.39 15.64 1.26
C ALA A 56 -19.33 16.63 0.52
N ARG A 57 -18.98 17.04 -0.69
CA ARG A 57 -19.72 18.04 -1.50
C ARG A 57 -20.24 17.43 -2.81
N ASP A 58 -19.43 16.63 -3.48
CA ASP A 58 -19.72 16.01 -4.78
C ASP A 58 -19.10 14.62 -4.85
N GLN A 59 -19.91 13.60 -4.55
CA GLN A 59 -19.46 12.20 -4.59
C GLN A 59 -19.10 11.72 -6.00
N THR A 60 -19.74 12.27 -7.02
CA THR A 60 -19.48 11.93 -8.42
C THR A 60 -18.16 12.54 -8.88
N GLY A 61 -17.97 13.84 -8.61
CA GLY A 61 -16.73 14.55 -8.95
C GLY A 61 -15.52 13.98 -8.24
N ALA A 62 -15.67 13.56 -6.98
CA ALA A 62 -14.60 12.96 -6.19
C ALA A 62 -14.00 11.70 -6.83
N GLN A 63 -14.77 10.96 -7.64
CA GLN A 63 -14.30 9.72 -8.29
C GLN A 63 -13.06 9.92 -9.17
N ARG A 64 -12.81 11.13 -9.66
CA ARG A 64 -11.58 11.42 -10.43
C ARG A 64 -10.31 11.19 -9.63
N HIS A 65 -10.31 11.58 -8.33
CA HIS A 65 -9.17 11.38 -7.43
C HIS A 65 -8.95 9.90 -7.14
N LEU A 66 -10.05 9.15 -6.97
CA LEU A 66 -9.96 7.72 -6.74
C LEU A 66 -9.41 6.98 -7.98
N ARG A 67 -9.81 7.39 -9.20
CA ARG A 67 -9.27 6.82 -10.44
C ARG A 67 -7.79 7.16 -10.67
N GLU A 68 -7.33 8.31 -10.18
CA GLU A 68 -5.91 8.67 -10.25
C GLU A 68 -5.08 7.90 -9.21
N LEU A 69 -5.66 7.64 -8.03
CA LEU A 69 -5.02 6.97 -6.92
C LEU A 69 -4.89 5.46 -7.15
N ILE A 70 -5.99 4.81 -7.49
CA ILE A 70 -6.09 3.34 -7.56
C ILE A 70 -5.59 2.84 -8.91
N GLY A 71 -4.71 1.83 -8.89
CA GLY A 71 -4.08 1.30 -10.11
C GLY A 71 -5.06 0.74 -11.13
N SER A 72 -6.14 0.09 -10.68
CA SER A 72 -7.25 -0.34 -11.54
C SER A 72 -8.57 -0.27 -10.78
N LEU A 73 -9.54 0.45 -11.34
CA LEU A 73 -10.84 0.67 -10.73
C LEU A 73 -11.95 0.26 -11.70
N GLY A 74 -12.67 -0.81 -11.36
CA GLY A 74 -13.81 -1.31 -12.14
C GLY A 74 -14.98 -0.33 -12.18
N GLU A 75 -15.88 -0.53 -13.13
CA GLU A 75 -17.08 0.28 -13.24
C GLU A 75 -18.02 0.06 -12.03
N GLY A 76 -18.69 1.11 -11.59
CA GLY A 76 -19.64 1.04 -10.48
C GLY A 76 -19.02 0.80 -9.10
N VAL A 77 -17.68 0.84 -8.96
CA VAL A 77 -17.03 0.76 -7.66
C VAL A 77 -17.42 1.96 -6.80
N ARG A 78 -17.80 1.69 -5.57
CA ARG A 78 -18.10 2.71 -4.56
C ARG A 78 -17.22 2.49 -3.33
N LEU A 79 -16.37 3.44 -3.03
CA LEU A 79 -15.51 3.43 -1.86
C LEU A 79 -15.83 4.66 -1.00
N LYS A 80 -16.14 4.44 0.27
CA LYS A 80 -16.41 5.55 1.21
C LYS A 80 -15.13 6.00 1.89
N PRO A 81 -14.84 7.31 1.89
CA PRO A 81 -13.70 7.84 2.63
C PRO A 81 -13.93 7.82 4.15
N PRO A 82 -12.88 7.97 5.00
CA PRO A 82 -11.49 8.03 4.54
C PRO A 82 -10.97 6.67 4.07
N LEU A 83 -9.91 6.69 3.25
CA LEU A 83 -9.09 5.53 2.97
C LEU A 83 -7.63 5.91 3.19
N ASN A 84 -6.80 4.93 3.54
CA ASN A 84 -5.37 5.08 3.68
C ASN A 84 -4.69 3.99 2.86
N VAL A 85 -3.70 4.37 2.08
CA VAL A 85 -2.91 3.45 1.25
C VAL A 85 -1.43 3.82 1.34
N ASP A 86 -0.52 2.92 0.98
CA ASP A 86 0.89 3.28 0.80
C ASP A 86 1.10 3.98 -0.56
N TYR A 87 0.61 3.37 -1.62
CA TYR A 87 0.83 3.86 -3.00
C TYR A 87 -0.47 3.99 -3.80
N GLY A 88 -1.49 3.19 -3.50
CA GLY A 88 -2.75 3.10 -4.23
C GLY A 88 -2.64 2.41 -5.58
N ARG A 89 -1.53 2.59 -6.28
CA ARG A 89 -1.31 2.05 -7.63
C ARG A 89 -1.17 0.53 -7.72
N ASN A 90 -0.86 -0.13 -6.60
CA ASN A 90 -0.78 -1.59 -6.52
C ASN A 90 -2.13 -2.22 -6.14
N ILE A 91 -3.19 -1.43 -6.03
CA ILE A 91 -4.55 -1.89 -5.73
C ILE A 91 -5.34 -2.03 -7.03
N SER A 92 -6.04 -3.16 -7.19
CA SER A 92 -7.05 -3.34 -8.22
C SER A 92 -8.38 -3.74 -7.59
N ILE A 93 -9.48 -3.11 -8.03
CA ILE A 93 -10.82 -3.33 -7.50
C ILE A 93 -11.75 -3.64 -8.66
N GLY A 94 -12.39 -4.82 -8.61
CA GLY A 94 -13.34 -5.28 -9.60
C GLY A 94 -14.65 -4.48 -9.61
N GLU A 95 -15.37 -4.59 -10.72
CA GLU A 95 -16.61 -3.84 -10.95
C GLU A 95 -17.66 -4.10 -9.86
N SER A 96 -18.53 -3.12 -9.64
CA SER A 96 -19.68 -3.20 -8.73
C SER A 96 -19.32 -3.53 -7.27
N THR A 97 -18.04 -3.44 -6.89
CA THR A 97 -17.56 -3.66 -5.52
C THR A 97 -17.85 -2.44 -4.65
N PHE A 98 -18.31 -2.69 -3.43
CA PHE A 98 -18.55 -1.68 -2.42
C PHE A 98 -17.57 -1.81 -1.26
N ILE A 99 -16.93 -0.71 -0.91
CA ILE A 99 -16.01 -0.60 0.24
C ILE A 99 -16.53 0.47 1.18
N ASN A 100 -16.74 0.10 2.44
CA ASN A 100 -17.26 0.99 3.47
C ASN A 100 -16.16 1.88 4.07
N TYR A 101 -16.49 2.69 5.06
CA TYR A 101 -15.60 3.67 5.67
C TYR A 101 -14.35 3.06 6.28
N GLY A 102 -13.23 3.78 6.17
CA GLY A 102 -12.03 3.51 6.95
C GLY A 102 -11.19 2.35 6.42
N LEU A 103 -11.21 2.07 5.11
CA LEU A 103 -10.26 1.12 4.52
C LEU A 103 -8.83 1.58 4.78
N THR A 104 -8.00 0.67 5.32
CA THR A 104 -6.54 0.79 5.30
C THR A 104 -5.98 -0.33 4.43
N ALA A 105 -5.32 0.04 3.34
CA ALA A 105 -4.76 -0.91 2.37
C ALA A 105 -3.30 -0.56 2.10
N LEU A 106 -2.39 -1.16 2.87
CA LEU A 106 -0.96 -0.96 2.71
C LEU A 106 -0.48 -1.81 1.53
N ASP A 107 -0.47 -1.19 0.36
CA ASP A 107 -0.28 -1.85 -0.93
C ASP A 107 1.19 -1.86 -1.39
N VAL A 108 2.09 -2.26 -0.51
CA VAL A 108 3.50 -2.50 -0.87
C VAL A 108 3.61 -3.62 -1.90
N ALA A 109 2.89 -4.73 -1.68
CA ALA A 109 2.63 -5.76 -2.70
C ALA A 109 1.21 -5.60 -3.28
N PRO A 110 0.90 -6.25 -4.41
CA PRO A 110 -0.40 -6.14 -5.04
C PRO A 110 -1.57 -6.56 -4.14
N ILE A 111 -2.61 -5.72 -4.09
CA ILE A 111 -3.91 -6.04 -3.49
C ILE A 111 -4.93 -6.15 -4.62
N ARG A 112 -5.57 -7.30 -4.75
CA ARG A 112 -6.60 -7.57 -5.75
C ARG A 112 -7.91 -7.86 -5.05
N ILE A 113 -8.94 -7.08 -5.36
CA ILE A 113 -10.32 -7.27 -4.88
C ILE A 113 -11.18 -7.58 -6.10
N GLY A 114 -11.90 -8.68 -6.07
CA GLY A 114 -12.75 -9.16 -7.16
C GLY A 114 -13.97 -8.31 -7.43
N VAL A 115 -14.87 -8.81 -8.24
CA VAL A 115 -16.11 -8.13 -8.61
C VAL A 115 -17.21 -8.37 -7.56
N HIS A 116 -18.16 -7.45 -7.44
CA HIS A 116 -19.31 -7.54 -6.52
C HIS A 116 -19.00 -7.76 -5.04
N CYS A 117 -17.75 -7.52 -4.62
CA CYS A 117 -17.34 -7.64 -3.21
C CYS A 117 -18.04 -6.62 -2.31
N GLN A 118 -18.23 -6.99 -1.05
CA GLN A 118 -18.77 -6.12 -0.01
C GLN A 118 -17.77 -6.04 1.15
N ILE A 119 -17.01 -4.95 1.22
CA ILE A 119 -15.99 -4.73 2.26
C ILE A 119 -16.57 -3.87 3.39
N GLY A 120 -16.53 -4.41 4.60
CA GLY A 120 -17.04 -3.74 5.81
C GLY A 120 -16.20 -2.52 6.23
N PRO A 121 -16.67 -1.76 7.23
CA PRO A 121 -15.93 -0.60 7.73
C PRO A 121 -14.68 -1.04 8.51
N ASN A 122 -13.64 -0.20 8.46
CA ASN A 122 -12.36 -0.37 9.17
C ASN A 122 -11.62 -1.67 8.82
N VAL A 123 -11.85 -2.23 7.63
CA VAL A 123 -11.07 -3.36 7.15
C VAL A 123 -9.63 -2.91 6.88
N GLN A 124 -8.68 -3.78 7.23
CA GLN A 124 -7.26 -3.60 6.97
C GLN A 124 -6.75 -4.70 6.05
N LEU A 125 -6.10 -4.30 4.96
CA LEU A 125 -5.41 -5.17 4.00
C LEU A 125 -3.92 -4.79 4.06
N LEU A 126 -3.14 -5.58 4.76
CA LEU A 126 -1.76 -5.24 5.10
C LEU A 126 -0.83 -6.23 4.40
N THR A 127 -0.20 -5.79 3.33
CA THR A 127 0.77 -6.61 2.58
C THR A 127 2.18 -6.60 3.18
N PRO A 128 2.64 -5.54 3.90
CA PRO A 128 3.99 -5.53 4.47
C PRO A 128 4.21 -6.64 5.49
N VAL A 129 5.37 -7.27 5.42
CA VAL A 129 5.87 -8.30 6.33
C VAL A 129 7.20 -7.82 6.91
N HIS A 130 7.37 -8.01 8.19
CA HIS A 130 8.59 -7.60 8.89
C HIS A 130 9.24 -8.79 9.61
N PRO A 131 10.59 -8.82 9.68
CA PRO A 131 11.28 -9.82 10.48
C PRO A 131 10.83 -9.80 11.94
N VAL A 132 10.69 -10.99 12.53
CA VAL A 132 10.40 -11.11 13.98
C VAL A 132 11.69 -11.10 14.81
N GLU A 133 12.82 -11.43 14.22
CA GLU A 133 14.12 -11.41 14.87
C GLU A 133 14.57 -9.96 15.10
N PRO A 134 15.09 -9.63 16.31
CA PRO A 134 15.48 -8.25 16.63
C PRO A 134 16.56 -7.66 15.71
N GLY A 135 17.54 -8.46 15.29
CA GLY A 135 18.64 -7.98 14.44
C GLY A 135 18.16 -7.38 13.12
N PRO A 136 17.56 -8.16 12.21
CA PRO A 136 17.03 -7.64 10.95
C PRO A 136 15.90 -6.62 11.18
N ARG A 137 15.07 -6.78 12.22
CA ARG A 137 14.00 -5.82 12.53
C ARG A 137 14.54 -4.42 12.84
N GLU A 138 15.66 -4.32 13.59
CA GLU A 138 16.30 -3.04 13.93
C GLU A 138 16.87 -2.31 12.70
N THR A 139 17.12 -3.00 11.59
CA THR A 139 17.61 -2.38 10.35
C THR A 139 16.51 -1.71 9.53
N GLY A 140 15.24 -1.99 9.82
CA GLY A 140 14.10 -1.54 9.03
C GLY A 140 13.86 -2.39 7.78
N LEU A 141 14.39 -3.63 7.75
CA LEU A 141 14.08 -4.58 6.70
C LEU A 141 12.59 -4.95 6.72
N GLU A 142 12.04 -5.04 5.53
CA GLU A 142 10.68 -5.47 5.28
C GLU A 142 10.59 -6.20 3.93
N SER A 143 9.56 -6.99 3.76
CA SER A 143 9.13 -7.60 2.50
C SER A 143 7.62 -7.45 2.39
N ALA A 144 7.00 -8.01 1.37
CA ALA A 144 5.54 -7.97 1.28
C ALA A 144 4.98 -9.17 0.53
N ASP A 145 3.80 -9.61 0.99
CA ASP A 145 3.02 -10.67 0.36
C ASP A 145 1.74 -10.10 -0.24
N PRO A 146 1.35 -10.51 -1.47
CA PRO A 146 0.13 -10.02 -2.10
C PRO A 146 -1.13 -10.53 -1.41
N ILE A 147 -2.21 -9.74 -1.46
CA ILE A 147 -3.54 -10.12 -0.98
C ILE A 147 -4.49 -10.24 -2.16
N THR A 148 -5.26 -11.33 -2.20
CA THR A 148 -6.34 -11.50 -3.18
C THR A 148 -7.64 -11.84 -2.46
N ILE A 149 -8.69 -11.06 -2.76
CA ILE A 149 -10.08 -11.30 -2.35
C ILE A 149 -10.82 -11.69 -3.63
N GLY A 150 -11.45 -12.86 -3.63
CA GLY A 150 -12.27 -13.33 -4.75
C GLY A 150 -13.59 -12.57 -4.91
N ASP A 151 -14.37 -13.00 -5.88
CA ASP A 151 -15.69 -12.43 -6.20
C ASP A 151 -16.75 -12.82 -5.14
#